data_66b49f569a538c6626fd972526f3160d
#
_entry.id   66b49f569a538c6626fd972526f3160d
#
_cell.length_a   1.000
_cell.length_b   1.000
_cell.length_c   1.000
_cell.angle_alpha   90.00
_cell.angle_beta   90.00
_cell.angle_gamma   90.00
#
_symmetry.space_group_name_H-M   'P 1'
#
loop_
_entity.id
_entity.type
_entity.pdbx_description
1 polymer ?
#
loop_
_entity_poly.entity_id
_entity_poly.type
_entity_poly.pdbx_seq_one_letter_code
_entity_poly.pdbx_strand_id
1 'polypeptide(L)'
;QVLIMSFCYSLFFELTQLSGLYGIYPYPYRFFEVDDLICNTLGGMVGFWVMPAVVFMLPKRDRMDEVAYNRGQIVSEFRRIIAWALDMLVIMAPVAIFFAIDKEKFMNAVYDVRYLVAIAVYIVTAFTIVTVITKGRTIGKTLVNIRLVRAESKKADNKAADYEAENIKADTHRRVNVFRLMGRYFILYVLSLPSPVYAYNLYHVALKADGWRFSVSIAVCLLCLMVTAYFAIDFILCLFSSTRQMFYDRVMGITHVNMVKQK
;
A
#
# COMPACT_ATOMS: atom_id res chain seq x y z
N GLN A 1 -39.61 11.79 -19.58
CA GLN A 1 -38.24 11.33 -19.91
C GLN A 1 -37.94 9.99 -19.23
N VAL A 2 -38.08 9.89 -17.89
CA VAL A 2 -37.79 8.65 -17.12
C VAL A 2 -38.62 7.46 -17.62
N LEU A 3 -39.92 7.61 -17.83
CA LEU A 3 -40.77 6.58 -18.35
C LEU A 3 -40.26 6.04 -19.71
N ILE A 4 -39.92 6.94 -20.64
CA ILE A 4 -39.40 6.55 -21.96
C ILE A 4 -38.09 5.82 -21.82
N MET A 5 -37.18 6.32 -20.97
CA MET A 5 -35.87 5.70 -20.76
C MET A 5 -35.98 4.31 -20.14
N SER A 6 -36.83 4.16 -19.11
CA SER A 6 -37.05 2.87 -18.45
C SER A 6 -37.71 1.86 -19.41
N PHE A 7 -38.66 2.32 -20.23
CA PHE A 7 -39.30 1.49 -21.24
C PHE A 7 -38.27 1.04 -22.30
N CYS A 8 -37.53 1.97 -22.88
CA CYS A 8 -36.52 1.64 -23.89
C CYS A 8 -35.43 0.71 -23.33
N TYR A 9 -35.01 0.91 -22.09
CA TYR A 9 -34.04 0.05 -21.45
C TYR A 9 -34.57 -1.37 -21.24
N SER A 10 -35.81 -1.52 -20.73
CA SER A 10 -36.44 -2.82 -20.59
C SER A 10 -36.65 -3.51 -21.94
N LEU A 11 -37.14 -2.77 -22.93
CA LEU A 11 -37.33 -3.27 -24.30
C LEU A 11 -35.99 -3.75 -24.92
N PHE A 12 -34.94 -3.03 -24.69
CA PHE A 12 -33.60 -3.44 -25.15
C PHE A 12 -33.18 -4.80 -24.59
N PHE A 13 -33.41 -5.06 -23.31
CA PHE A 13 -33.11 -6.36 -22.71
C PHE A 13 -34.00 -7.47 -23.26
N GLU A 14 -35.31 -7.22 -23.39
CA GLU A 14 -36.27 -8.18 -23.93
C GLU A 14 -35.88 -8.59 -25.38
N LEU A 15 -35.57 -7.62 -26.22
CA LEU A 15 -35.11 -7.88 -27.59
C LEU A 15 -33.75 -8.61 -27.65
N THR A 16 -32.87 -8.29 -26.73
CA THR A 16 -31.56 -8.97 -26.63
C THR A 16 -31.74 -10.45 -26.27
N GLN A 17 -32.66 -10.75 -25.31
CA GLN A 17 -32.97 -12.12 -24.90
C GLN A 17 -33.67 -12.91 -26.02
N LEU A 18 -34.66 -12.28 -26.64
CA LEU A 18 -35.42 -12.89 -27.76
C LEU A 18 -34.53 -13.21 -28.98
N SER A 19 -33.56 -12.34 -29.25
CA SER A 19 -32.61 -12.53 -30.38
C SER A 19 -31.53 -13.60 -30.14
N GLY A 20 -31.55 -14.28 -28.98
CA GLY A 20 -30.49 -15.21 -28.59
C GLY A 20 -29.11 -14.51 -28.49
N LEU A 21 -29.04 -13.33 -27.84
CA LEU A 21 -27.87 -12.44 -27.78
C LEU A 21 -27.34 -12.11 -29.18
N TYR A 22 -28.25 -11.61 -30.05
CA TYR A 22 -27.93 -11.22 -31.42
C TYR A 22 -27.37 -12.37 -32.30
N GLY A 23 -27.85 -13.61 -32.06
CA GLY A 23 -27.45 -14.78 -32.85
C GLY A 23 -26.23 -15.53 -32.28
N ILE A 24 -25.74 -15.17 -31.09
CA ILE A 24 -24.68 -15.95 -30.41
C ILE A 24 -25.21 -17.34 -30.01
N TYR A 25 -26.47 -17.39 -29.57
CA TYR A 25 -27.15 -18.65 -29.23
C TYR A 25 -28.07 -19.08 -30.38
N PRO A 26 -28.14 -20.38 -30.70
CA PRO A 26 -28.98 -20.90 -31.79
C PRO A 26 -30.49 -20.81 -31.52
N TYR A 27 -30.86 -20.59 -30.26
CA TYR A 27 -32.26 -20.44 -29.81
C TYR A 27 -32.38 -19.22 -28.90
N PRO A 28 -33.59 -18.63 -28.82
CA PRO A 28 -33.91 -17.56 -27.84
C PRO A 28 -33.59 -17.99 -26.42
N TYR A 29 -32.88 -17.17 -25.68
CA TYR A 29 -32.54 -17.44 -24.28
C TYR A 29 -33.77 -17.39 -23.37
N ARG A 30 -34.68 -16.42 -23.62
CA ARG A 30 -36.02 -16.29 -23.01
C ARG A 30 -37.01 -15.81 -24.04
N PHE A 31 -38.28 -16.09 -23.80
CA PHE A 31 -39.37 -15.51 -24.58
C PHE A 31 -39.54 -14.03 -24.18
N PHE A 32 -40.07 -13.25 -25.11
CA PHE A 32 -40.43 -11.87 -24.87
C PHE A 32 -41.62 -11.81 -23.92
N GLU A 33 -41.42 -11.19 -22.74
CA GLU A 33 -42.47 -11.08 -21.71
C GLU A 33 -42.94 -9.62 -21.57
N VAL A 34 -44.17 -9.35 -21.91
CA VAL A 34 -44.76 -8.00 -21.79
C VAL A 34 -44.86 -7.56 -20.33
N ASP A 35 -45.04 -8.50 -19.43
CA ASP A 35 -45.12 -8.24 -17.99
C ASP A 35 -43.79 -7.70 -17.45
N ASP A 36 -42.67 -8.24 -17.89
CA ASP A 36 -41.33 -7.73 -17.53
C ASP A 36 -41.15 -6.31 -18.05
N LEU A 37 -41.63 -6.01 -19.24
CA LEU A 37 -41.57 -4.67 -19.80
C LEU A 37 -42.37 -3.65 -18.97
N ILE A 38 -43.58 -4.03 -18.55
CA ILE A 38 -44.42 -3.17 -17.71
C ILE A 38 -43.83 -3.01 -16.32
N CYS A 39 -43.47 -4.13 -15.66
CA CYS A 39 -42.92 -4.11 -14.31
C CYS A 39 -41.63 -3.31 -14.21
N ASN A 40 -40.70 -3.49 -15.15
CA ASN A 40 -39.46 -2.76 -15.14
C ASN A 40 -39.66 -1.27 -15.41
N THR A 41 -40.57 -0.91 -16.31
CA THR A 41 -40.94 0.48 -16.61
C THR A 41 -41.53 1.16 -15.39
N LEU A 42 -42.51 0.51 -14.73
CA LEU A 42 -43.13 1.00 -13.50
C LEU A 42 -42.14 1.07 -12.35
N GLY A 43 -41.27 0.07 -12.21
CA GLY A 43 -40.20 0.05 -11.22
C GLY A 43 -39.24 1.24 -11.38
N GLY A 44 -38.87 1.59 -12.61
CA GLY A 44 -38.08 2.76 -12.91
C GLY A 44 -38.77 4.08 -12.52
N MET A 45 -40.10 4.19 -12.73
CA MET A 45 -40.85 5.37 -12.28
C MET A 45 -40.93 5.47 -10.75
N VAL A 46 -41.26 4.36 -10.08
CA VAL A 46 -41.30 4.31 -8.61
C VAL A 46 -39.94 4.65 -8.03
N GLY A 47 -38.86 4.09 -8.57
CA GLY A 47 -37.49 4.40 -8.16
C GLY A 47 -37.16 5.90 -8.30
N PHE A 48 -37.62 6.53 -9.40
CA PHE A 48 -37.44 7.96 -9.59
C PHE A 48 -38.17 8.81 -8.55
N TRP A 49 -39.39 8.43 -8.16
CA TRP A 49 -40.16 9.13 -7.14
C TRP A 49 -39.64 8.91 -5.72
N VAL A 50 -39.08 7.73 -5.43
CA VAL A 50 -38.46 7.42 -4.13
C VAL A 50 -37.08 8.03 -3.97
N MET A 51 -36.34 8.24 -5.09
CA MET A 51 -34.98 8.72 -5.07
C MET A 51 -34.74 10.03 -4.29
N PRO A 52 -35.62 11.07 -4.36
CA PRO A 52 -35.44 12.28 -3.56
C PRO A 52 -35.44 12.01 -2.04
N ALA A 53 -36.25 11.06 -1.57
CA ALA A 53 -36.28 10.68 -0.16
C ALA A 53 -35.01 9.96 0.26
N VAL A 54 -34.46 9.10 -0.61
CA VAL A 54 -33.17 8.42 -0.38
C VAL A 54 -32.02 9.45 -0.40
N VAL A 55 -32.02 10.37 -1.36
CA VAL A 55 -31.00 11.43 -1.46
C VAL A 55 -31.03 12.37 -0.25
N PHE A 56 -32.23 12.64 0.30
CA PHE A 56 -32.35 13.44 1.53
C PHE A 56 -31.68 12.74 2.74
N MET A 57 -31.69 11.41 2.80
CA MET A 57 -31.00 10.64 3.85
C MET A 57 -29.49 10.59 3.66
N LEU A 58 -28.97 10.86 2.45
CA LEU A 58 -27.54 10.85 2.15
C LEU A 58 -26.87 12.18 2.57
N PRO A 59 -25.66 12.16 3.09
CA PRO A 59 -24.92 13.37 3.37
C PRO A 59 -24.68 14.16 2.07
N LYS A 60 -24.71 15.51 2.15
CA LYS A 60 -24.52 16.38 0.99
C LYS A 60 -23.19 16.04 0.29
N ARG A 61 -23.21 15.97 -1.04
CA ARG A 61 -22.09 15.60 -1.89
C ARG A 61 -20.83 16.44 -1.59
N ASP A 62 -21.00 17.75 -1.41
CA ASP A 62 -19.89 18.65 -1.10
C ASP A 62 -19.17 18.27 0.21
N ARG A 63 -19.93 17.87 1.24
CA ARG A 63 -19.36 17.35 2.48
C ARG A 63 -18.66 16.01 2.29
N MET A 64 -19.18 15.13 1.44
CA MET A 64 -18.55 13.84 1.15
C MET A 64 -17.23 14.03 0.40
N ASP A 65 -17.21 14.95 -0.56
CA ASP A 65 -16.01 15.26 -1.33
C ASP A 65 -14.93 15.90 -0.44
N GLU A 66 -15.31 16.81 0.47
CA GLU A 66 -14.41 17.39 1.46
C GLU A 66 -13.86 16.34 2.45
N VAL A 67 -14.74 15.50 3.01
CA VAL A 67 -14.33 14.40 3.91
C VAL A 67 -13.49 13.38 3.17
N ALA A 68 -13.83 13.02 1.94
CA ALA A 68 -13.04 12.12 1.12
C ALA A 68 -11.67 12.71 0.77
N TYR A 69 -11.61 14.00 0.47
CA TYR A 69 -10.37 14.73 0.22
C TYR A 69 -9.47 14.73 1.47
N ASN A 70 -10.03 15.12 2.62
CA ASN A 70 -9.30 15.16 3.89
C ASN A 70 -8.81 13.76 4.32
N ARG A 71 -9.64 12.71 4.16
CA ARG A 71 -9.24 11.32 4.36
C ARG A 71 -8.19 10.87 3.33
N GLY A 72 -8.30 11.33 2.09
CA GLY A 72 -7.35 11.03 1.02
C GLY A 72 -5.97 11.64 1.23
N GLN A 73 -5.84 12.68 2.03
CA GLN A 73 -4.54 13.27 2.40
C GLN A 73 -3.73 12.38 3.32
N ILE A 74 -4.40 11.58 4.17
CA ILE A 74 -3.73 10.61 5.03
C ILE A 74 -3.34 9.41 4.18
N VAL A 75 -2.05 9.13 4.11
CA VAL A 75 -1.55 7.95 3.38
C VAL A 75 -1.95 6.69 4.13
N SER A 76 -2.80 5.85 3.52
CA SER A 76 -3.20 4.58 4.12
C SER A 76 -2.03 3.58 4.13
N GLU A 77 -2.00 2.68 5.12
CA GLU A 77 -0.98 1.64 5.18
C GLU A 77 -1.03 0.70 3.96
N PHE A 78 -2.22 0.45 3.44
CA PHE A 78 -2.41 -0.36 2.23
C PHE A 78 -1.64 0.22 1.02
N ARG A 79 -1.69 1.53 0.81
CA ARG A 79 -0.94 2.20 -0.25
C ARG A 79 0.57 2.11 -0.04
N ARG A 80 1.03 2.12 1.21
CA ARG A 80 2.45 1.94 1.56
C ARG A 80 2.93 0.52 1.29
N ILE A 81 2.10 -0.49 1.63
CA ILE A 81 2.39 -1.91 1.36
C ILE A 81 2.47 -2.16 -0.14
N ILE A 82 1.51 -1.64 -0.93
CA ILE A 82 1.53 -1.75 -2.39
C ILE A 82 2.77 -1.07 -2.97
N ALA A 83 3.09 0.14 -2.51
CA ALA A 83 4.30 0.84 -2.95
C ALA A 83 5.57 0.04 -2.65
N TRP A 84 5.64 -0.54 -1.44
CA TRP A 84 6.75 -1.38 -1.02
C TRP A 84 6.85 -2.66 -1.87
N ALA A 85 5.74 -3.34 -2.13
CA ALA A 85 5.73 -4.55 -2.96
C ALA A 85 6.20 -4.27 -4.39
N LEU A 86 5.75 -3.18 -4.99
CA LEU A 86 6.19 -2.74 -6.32
C LEU A 86 7.69 -2.37 -6.34
N ASP A 87 8.16 -1.68 -5.32
CA ASP A 87 9.57 -1.36 -5.17
C ASP A 87 10.44 -2.63 -5.03
N MET A 88 9.95 -3.61 -4.27
CA MET A 88 10.63 -4.90 -4.09
C MET A 88 10.74 -5.66 -5.41
N LEU A 89 9.69 -5.72 -6.21
CA LEU A 89 9.72 -6.37 -7.52
C LEU A 89 10.83 -5.80 -8.42
N VAL A 90 10.97 -4.48 -8.43
CA VAL A 90 11.98 -3.82 -9.27
C VAL A 90 13.40 -4.04 -8.74
N ILE A 91 13.61 -3.89 -7.43
CA ILE A 91 14.96 -3.97 -6.83
C ILE A 91 15.43 -5.41 -6.70
N MET A 92 14.51 -6.37 -6.53
CA MET A 92 14.86 -7.79 -6.49
C MET A 92 15.05 -8.42 -7.88
N ALA A 93 14.67 -7.74 -8.96
CA ALA A 93 14.83 -8.27 -10.31
C ALA A 93 16.27 -8.71 -10.64
N PRO A 94 17.35 -7.97 -10.36
CA PRO A 94 18.72 -8.43 -10.60
C PRO A 94 19.08 -9.69 -9.79
N VAL A 95 18.58 -9.79 -8.55
CA VAL A 95 18.78 -10.96 -7.68
C VAL A 95 18.07 -12.18 -8.24
N ALA A 96 16.84 -12.00 -8.72
CA ALA A 96 16.06 -13.05 -9.37
C ALA A 96 16.70 -13.53 -10.69
N ILE A 97 17.25 -12.61 -11.48
CA ILE A 97 17.99 -12.94 -12.70
C ILE A 97 19.24 -13.77 -12.37
N PHE A 98 20.01 -13.38 -11.34
CA PHE A 98 21.16 -14.14 -10.88
C PHE A 98 20.77 -15.56 -10.44
N PHE A 99 19.66 -15.71 -9.71
CA PHE A 99 19.11 -17.01 -9.33
C PHE A 99 18.72 -17.85 -10.55
N ALA A 100 18.12 -17.22 -11.57
CA ALA A 100 17.69 -17.92 -12.78
C ALA A 100 18.85 -18.41 -13.65
N ILE A 101 19.97 -17.66 -13.67
CA ILE A 101 21.17 -18.00 -14.47
C ILE A 101 21.94 -19.16 -13.84
N ASP A 102 22.18 -19.13 -12.53
CA ASP A 102 22.98 -20.16 -11.86
C ASP A 102 22.46 -20.38 -10.42
N LYS A 103 21.52 -21.31 -10.31
CA LYS A 103 20.89 -21.66 -9.03
C LYS A 103 21.88 -22.18 -8.00
N GLU A 104 22.87 -22.96 -8.43
CA GLU A 104 23.85 -23.56 -7.53
C GLU A 104 24.77 -22.50 -6.91
N LYS A 105 25.30 -21.59 -7.76
CA LYS A 105 26.10 -20.45 -7.26
C LYS A 105 25.30 -19.54 -6.38
N PHE A 106 24.03 -19.27 -6.74
CA PHE A 106 23.14 -18.47 -5.90
C PHE A 106 22.94 -19.08 -4.52
N MET A 107 22.61 -20.38 -4.45
CA MET A 107 22.42 -21.08 -3.17
C MET A 107 23.67 -21.06 -2.32
N ASN A 108 24.85 -21.28 -2.91
CA ASN A 108 26.11 -21.18 -2.19
C ASN A 108 26.38 -19.74 -1.70
N ALA A 109 26.06 -18.76 -2.52
CA ALA A 109 26.19 -17.33 -2.16
C ALA A 109 25.29 -16.92 -0.99
N VAL A 110 24.08 -17.45 -0.89
CA VAL A 110 23.12 -17.14 0.20
C VAL A 110 23.65 -17.62 1.57
N TYR A 111 24.50 -18.65 1.59
CA TYR A 111 25.13 -19.13 2.84
C TYR A 111 26.46 -18.42 3.16
N ASP A 112 27.02 -17.64 2.25
CA ASP A 112 28.23 -16.86 2.49
C ASP A 112 27.89 -15.44 2.99
N VAL A 113 28.35 -15.13 4.19
CA VAL A 113 28.14 -13.82 4.84
C VAL A 113 28.56 -12.64 3.96
N ARG A 114 29.60 -12.81 3.12
CA ARG A 114 30.08 -11.76 2.22
C ARG A 114 29.03 -11.36 1.19
N TYR A 115 28.33 -12.33 0.61
CA TYR A 115 27.25 -12.07 -0.34
C TYR A 115 25.99 -11.50 0.33
N LEU A 116 25.67 -11.95 1.55
CA LEU A 116 24.57 -11.36 2.32
C LEU A 116 24.82 -9.88 2.63
N VAL A 117 26.04 -9.54 3.03
CA VAL A 117 26.43 -8.14 3.25
C VAL A 117 26.36 -7.35 1.94
N ALA A 118 26.86 -7.90 0.83
CA ALA A 118 26.81 -7.26 -0.48
C ALA A 118 25.38 -6.98 -0.92
N ILE A 119 24.46 -7.94 -0.76
CA ILE A 119 23.02 -7.77 -1.06
C ILE A 119 22.40 -6.69 -0.15
N ALA A 120 22.72 -6.68 1.14
CA ALA A 120 22.22 -5.69 2.08
C ALA A 120 22.70 -4.26 1.69
N VAL A 121 23.98 -4.11 1.37
CA VAL A 121 24.54 -2.83 0.88
C VAL A 121 23.90 -2.43 -0.43
N TYR A 122 23.71 -3.35 -1.37
CA TYR A 122 23.02 -3.08 -2.64
C TYR A 122 21.60 -2.57 -2.40
N ILE A 123 20.80 -3.23 -1.57
CA ILE A 123 19.42 -2.82 -1.29
C ILE A 123 19.37 -1.42 -0.69
N VAL A 124 20.18 -1.16 0.35
CA VAL A 124 20.20 0.14 1.04
C VAL A 124 20.66 1.26 0.09
N THR A 125 21.68 1.03 -0.70
CA THR A 125 22.23 2.02 -1.64
C THR A 125 21.26 2.26 -2.79
N ALA A 126 20.68 1.22 -3.40
CA ALA A 126 19.74 1.33 -4.50
C ALA A 126 18.50 2.13 -4.08
N PHE A 127 17.88 1.79 -2.94
CA PHE A 127 16.74 2.55 -2.42
C PHE A 127 17.09 4.00 -2.09
N THR A 128 18.26 4.22 -1.49
CA THR A 128 18.71 5.57 -1.15
C THR A 128 18.92 6.40 -2.41
N ILE A 129 19.66 5.88 -3.39
CA ILE A 129 19.97 6.58 -4.64
C ILE A 129 18.68 6.90 -5.41
N VAL A 130 17.81 5.91 -5.60
CA VAL A 130 16.50 6.11 -6.28
C VAL A 130 15.70 7.19 -5.58
N THR A 131 15.56 7.12 -4.25
CA THR A 131 14.78 8.10 -3.48
C THR A 131 15.39 9.51 -3.53
N VAL A 132 16.70 9.64 -3.57
CA VAL A 132 17.40 10.95 -3.69
C VAL A 132 17.20 11.55 -5.07
N ILE A 133 17.42 10.79 -6.14
CA ILE A 133 17.25 11.23 -7.54
C ILE A 133 15.79 11.66 -7.79
N THR A 134 14.84 10.89 -7.33
CA THR A 134 13.41 11.13 -7.53
C THR A 134 12.79 12.08 -6.49
N LYS A 135 13.62 12.76 -5.70
CA LYS A 135 13.20 13.77 -4.71
C LYS A 135 12.18 13.22 -3.69
N GLY A 136 12.46 12.07 -3.10
CA GLY A 136 11.64 11.44 -2.06
C GLY A 136 10.60 10.45 -2.58
N ARG A 137 10.70 10.01 -3.83
CA ARG A 137 9.83 8.99 -4.42
C ARG A 137 10.65 7.75 -4.79
N THR A 138 10.01 6.61 -4.80
CA THR A 138 10.50 5.40 -5.48
C THR A 138 9.53 5.08 -6.61
N ILE A 139 9.81 4.10 -7.44
CA ILE A 139 8.93 3.73 -8.54
C ILE A 139 7.55 3.35 -8.02
N GLY A 140 7.47 2.48 -7.01
CA GLY A 140 6.22 2.10 -6.38
C GLY A 140 5.50 3.28 -5.72
N LYS A 141 6.23 4.16 -5.02
CA LYS A 141 5.64 5.37 -4.42
C LYS A 141 5.12 6.36 -5.45
N THR A 142 5.75 6.45 -6.61
CA THR A 142 5.28 7.30 -7.71
C THR A 142 3.95 6.80 -8.27
N LEU A 143 3.81 5.48 -8.46
CA LEU A 143 2.57 4.86 -8.96
C LEU A 143 1.39 5.07 -8.01
N VAL A 144 1.62 5.04 -6.70
CA VAL A 144 0.56 5.27 -5.69
C VAL A 144 0.48 6.72 -5.19
N ASN A 145 1.17 7.66 -5.84
CA ASN A 145 1.17 9.10 -5.51
C ASN A 145 1.56 9.42 -4.05
N ILE A 146 2.59 8.76 -3.54
CA ILE A 146 3.15 8.98 -2.21
C ILE A 146 4.56 9.56 -2.33
N ARG A 147 4.92 10.46 -1.40
CA ARG A 147 6.26 11.03 -1.27
C ARG A 147 6.76 10.96 0.17
N LEU A 148 8.06 10.76 0.33
CA LEU A 148 8.75 10.88 1.61
C LEU A 148 9.17 12.35 1.81
N VAL A 149 8.83 12.89 2.98
CA VAL A 149 9.23 14.23 3.42
C VAL A 149 9.78 14.15 4.84
N ARG A 150 10.52 15.18 5.24
CA ARG A 150 11.00 15.31 6.61
C ARG A 150 9.81 15.63 7.53
N ALA A 151 9.63 14.84 8.59
CA ALA A 151 8.62 15.11 9.62
C ALA A 151 8.97 16.40 10.38
N GLU A 152 7.97 17.22 10.65
CA GLU A 152 8.10 18.39 11.50
C GLU A 152 8.04 17.97 12.97
N SER A 153 8.94 18.52 13.79
CA SER A 153 8.82 18.40 15.25
C SER A 153 7.61 19.22 15.66
N LYS A 154 6.50 18.57 16.01
CA LYS A 154 5.33 19.24 16.57
C LYS A 154 5.74 19.93 17.87
N LYS A 155 6.04 21.23 17.83
CA LYS A 155 5.84 22.07 19.01
C LYS A 155 4.33 22.19 19.16
N ALA A 156 3.84 21.71 20.31
CA ALA A 156 2.43 21.69 20.64
C ALA A 156 1.91 23.13 20.71
N ASP A 157 1.10 23.53 19.72
CA ASP A 157 0.20 24.67 19.82
C ASP A 157 -1.17 24.27 19.28
N ASN A 158 -2.18 24.46 20.13
CA ASN A 158 -3.56 23.99 20.02
C ASN A 158 -4.42 24.79 19.01
N LYS A 159 -3.92 25.07 17.81
CA LYS A 159 -4.73 25.63 16.70
C LYS A 159 -4.62 24.75 15.48
N ALA A 160 -5.20 23.54 15.58
CA ALA A 160 -4.74 22.40 14.76
C ALA A 160 -5.47 22.17 13.44
N ALA A 161 -6.65 22.74 13.18
CA ALA A 161 -7.43 22.32 12.01
C ALA A 161 -7.12 23.10 10.73
N ASP A 162 -6.93 24.42 10.80
CA ASP A 162 -6.68 25.25 9.61
C ASP A 162 -5.20 25.29 9.19
N TYR A 163 -4.29 25.07 10.16
CA TYR A 163 -2.86 24.99 9.90
C TYR A 163 -2.40 23.68 9.23
N GLU A 164 -3.16 22.58 9.33
CA GLU A 164 -2.78 21.31 8.70
C GLU A 164 -2.78 21.37 7.17
N ALA A 165 -3.74 22.04 6.56
CA ALA A 165 -3.84 22.14 5.09
C ALA A 165 -2.76 23.04 4.50
N GLU A 166 -2.38 24.11 5.18
CA GLU A 166 -1.35 25.06 4.73
C GLU A 166 0.06 24.52 4.95
N ASN A 167 0.29 23.80 6.05
CA ASN A 167 1.54 23.12 6.36
C ASN A 167 1.81 21.92 5.43
N ILE A 168 0.79 21.20 4.95
CA ILE A 168 0.95 20.11 3.98
C ILE A 168 1.48 20.66 2.64
N LYS A 169 1.07 21.86 2.23
CA LYS A 169 1.61 22.51 1.01
C LYS A 169 3.06 22.97 1.18
N ALA A 170 3.45 23.43 2.35
CA ALA A 170 4.83 23.82 2.65
C ALA A 170 5.75 22.61 2.80
N ASP A 171 5.25 21.48 3.32
CA ASP A 171 6.00 20.26 3.58
C ASP A 171 6.34 19.46 2.31
N THR A 172 5.62 19.67 1.21
CA THR A 172 5.94 19.06 -0.09
C THR A 172 7.29 19.47 -0.66
N HIS A 173 7.91 20.53 -0.16
CA HIS A 173 9.22 21.01 -0.61
C HIS A 173 10.40 20.56 0.27
N ARG A 174 10.17 19.96 1.44
CA ARG A 174 11.23 19.56 2.36
C ARG A 174 11.90 18.25 1.91
N ARG A 175 13.11 18.38 1.39
CA ARG A 175 13.93 17.21 1.01
C ARG A 175 14.40 16.45 2.26
N VAL A 176 14.34 15.13 2.19
CA VAL A 176 14.90 14.25 3.23
C VAL A 176 16.42 14.17 3.03
N ASN A 177 17.19 14.27 4.12
CA ASN A 177 18.62 14.12 4.08
C ASN A 177 19.02 12.67 3.74
N VAL A 178 20.09 12.49 2.96
CA VAL A 178 20.61 11.20 2.51
C VAL A 178 20.88 10.26 3.68
N PHE A 179 21.51 10.74 4.75
CA PHE A 179 21.79 9.93 5.95
C PHE A 179 20.53 9.40 6.64
N ARG A 180 19.44 10.18 6.65
CA ARG A 180 18.16 9.74 7.20
C ARG A 180 17.52 8.66 6.33
N LEU A 181 17.64 8.76 5.01
CA LEU A 181 17.17 7.73 4.08
C LEU A 181 17.98 6.45 4.23
N MET A 182 19.30 6.54 4.29
CA MET A 182 20.17 5.39 4.53
C MET A 182 19.82 4.69 5.85
N GLY A 183 19.73 5.45 6.95
CA GLY A 183 19.33 4.90 8.25
C GLY A 183 17.97 4.23 8.22
N ARG A 184 16.98 4.85 7.57
CA ARG A 184 15.64 4.28 7.39
C ARG A 184 15.69 2.93 6.66
N TYR A 185 16.37 2.88 5.53
CA TYR A 185 16.46 1.65 4.73
C TYR A 185 17.30 0.58 5.40
N PHE A 186 18.36 0.98 6.13
CA PHE A 186 19.14 0.07 6.93
C PHE A 186 18.31 -0.59 8.03
N ILE A 187 17.56 0.20 8.83
CA ILE A 187 16.70 -0.34 9.88
C ILE A 187 15.66 -1.28 9.30
N LEU A 188 15.03 -0.92 8.18
CA LEU A 188 13.97 -1.70 7.57
C LEU A 188 14.50 -3.00 6.94
N TYR A 189 15.48 -2.91 6.03
CA TYR A 189 15.89 -4.01 5.17
C TYR A 189 17.05 -4.85 5.71
N VAL A 190 17.83 -4.33 6.63
CA VAL A 190 18.96 -5.07 7.23
C VAL A 190 18.63 -5.55 8.63
N LEU A 191 17.94 -4.73 9.41
CA LEU A 191 17.69 -5.05 10.82
C LEU A 191 16.32 -5.72 11.02
N SER A 192 15.23 -5.16 10.48
CA SER A 192 13.87 -5.56 10.87
C SER A 192 13.31 -6.69 10.02
N LEU A 193 13.29 -6.55 8.68
CA LEU A 193 12.70 -7.54 7.78
C LEU A 193 13.40 -8.90 7.80
N PRO A 194 14.73 -8.98 7.77
CA PRO A 194 15.41 -10.29 7.76
C PRO A 194 15.64 -10.87 9.16
N SER A 195 15.26 -10.20 10.23
CA SER A 195 15.47 -10.67 11.61
C SER A 195 14.90 -12.07 11.89
N PRO A 196 13.72 -12.51 11.34
CA PRO A 196 13.27 -13.89 11.52
C PRO A 196 14.21 -14.92 10.88
N VAL A 197 14.77 -14.57 9.71
CA VAL A 197 15.72 -15.44 9.00
C VAL A 197 17.04 -15.54 9.76
N TYR A 198 17.51 -14.43 10.33
CA TYR A 198 18.70 -14.43 11.19
C TYR A 198 18.48 -15.29 12.44
N ALA A 199 17.31 -15.16 13.09
CA ALA A 199 16.96 -15.99 14.25
C ALA A 199 16.97 -17.47 13.91
N TYR A 200 16.35 -17.85 12.78
CA TYR A 200 16.32 -19.23 12.32
C TYR A 200 17.73 -19.81 12.07
N ASN A 201 18.56 -19.07 11.33
CA ASN A 201 19.93 -19.51 11.04
C ASN A 201 20.79 -19.60 12.31
N LEU A 202 20.70 -18.64 13.22
CA LEU A 202 21.41 -18.64 14.49
C LEU A 202 20.98 -19.78 15.40
N TYR A 203 19.70 -20.14 15.40
CA TYR A 203 19.20 -21.30 16.10
C TYR A 203 19.86 -22.59 15.60
N HIS A 204 19.94 -22.78 14.28
CA HIS A 204 20.63 -23.95 13.70
C HIS A 204 22.14 -23.96 13.95
N VAL A 205 22.78 -22.81 14.02
CA VAL A 205 24.19 -22.70 14.42
C VAL A 205 24.36 -23.05 15.90
N ALA A 206 23.44 -22.59 16.76
CA ALA A 206 23.47 -22.91 18.18
C ALA A 206 23.36 -24.40 18.45
N LEU A 207 22.48 -25.12 17.72
CA LEU A 207 22.32 -26.57 17.88
C LEU A 207 23.61 -27.37 17.59
N LYS A 208 24.55 -26.79 16.85
CA LYS A 208 25.84 -27.42 16.47
C LYS A 208 27.02 -26.89 17.27
N ALA A 209 26.78 -25.88 18.14
CA ALA A 209 27.81 -25.18 18.87
C ALA A 209 27.88 -25.67 20.31
N ASP A 210 29.10 -25.67 20.87
CA ASP A 210 29.36 -26.05 22.25
C ASP A 210 29.92 -24.88 23.07
N GLY A 211 29.70 -24.96 24.38
CA GLY A 211 30.23 -24.00 25.34
C GLY A 211 29.76 -22.57 25.12
N TRP A 212 30.69 -21.60 25.15
CA TRP A 212 30.36 -20.17 25.05
C TRP A 212 29.73 -19.78 23.70
N ARG A 213 30.05 -20.50 22.61
CA ARG A 213 29.47 -20.28 21.28
C ARG A 213 27.96 -20.55 21.27
N PHE A 214 27.53 -21.60 21.95
CA PHE A 214 26.11 -21.91 22.16
C PHE A 214 25.39 -20.73 22.84
N SER A 215 25.92 -20.27 23.96
CA SER A 215 25.33 -19.18 24.75
C SER A 215 25.22 -17.88 23.95
N VAL A 216 26.25 -17.50 23.19
CA VAL A 216 26.24 -16.31 22.34
C VAL A 216 25.24 -16.46 21.20
N SER A 217 25.20 -17.62 20.51
CA SER A 217 24.27 -17.84 19.40
C SER A 217 22.81 -17.78 19.87
N ILE A 218 22.50 -18.36 21.03
CA ILE A 218 21.16 -18.29 21.62
C ILE A 218 20.82 -16.85 22.04
N ALA A 219 21.73 -16.12 22.66
CA ALA A 219 21.49 -14.73 23.06
C ALA A 219 21.19 -13.83 21.84
N VAL A 220 21.94 -13.96 20.76
CA VAL A 220 21.69 -13.20 19.52
C VAL A 220 20.42 -13.67 18.82
N CYS A 221 20.10 -14.97 18.84
CA CYS A 221 18.84 -15.50 18.34
C CYS A 221 17.64 -14.87 19.07
N LEU A 222 17.68 -14.83 20.41
CA LEU A 222 16.64 -14.18 21.21
C LEU A 222 16.53 -12.69 20.92
N LEU A 223 17.64 -12.00 20.70
CA LEU A 223 17.63 -10.58 20.31
C LEU A 223 16.94 -10.40 18.94
N CYS A 224 17.23 -11.25 17.96
CA CYS A 224 16.57 -11.21 16.66
C CYS A 224 15.06 -11.49 16.76
N LEU A 225 14.64 -12.42 17.63
CA LEU A 225 13.22 -12.67 17.89
C LEU A 225 12.54 -11.47 18.55
N MET A 226 13.20 -10.81 19.48
CA MET A 226 12.68 -9.58 20.10
C MET A 226 12.52 -8.45 19.06
N VAL A 227 13.47 -8.27 18.15
CA VAL A 227 13.37 -7.30 17.05
C VAL A 227 12.19 -7.65 16.13
N THR A 228 12.02 -8.93 15.81
CA THR A 228 10.90 -9.40 15.00
C THR A 228 9.56 -9.12 15.66
N ALA A 229 9.43 -9.47 16.95
CA ALA A 229 8.22 -9.23 17.73
C ALA A 229 7.90 -7.73 17.85
N TYR A 230 8.90 -6.91 18.13
CA TYR A 230 8.75 -5.46 18.17
C TYR A 230 8.27 -4.89 16.83
N PHE A 231 8.87 -5.33 15.73
CA PHE A 231 8.47 -4.89 14.39
C PHE A 231 7.01 -5.30 14.06
N ALA A 232 6.61 -6.52 14.41
CA ALA A 232 5.24 -6.99 14.21
C ALA A 232 4.22 -6.20 15.05
N ILE A 233 4.54 -5.94 16.33
CA ILE A 233 3.70 -5.15 17.23
C ILE A 233 3.60 -3.70 16.70
N ASP A 234 4.72 -3.07 16.33
CA ASP A 234 4.71 -1.69 15.80
C ASP A 234 3.92 -1.61 14.50
N PHE A 235 3.98 -2.64 13.64
CA PHE A 235 3.17 -2.72 12.42
C PHE A 235 1.67 -2.77 12.75
N ILE A 236 1.27 -3.63 13.69
CA ILE A 236 -0.13 -3.73 14.14
C ILE A 236 -0.60 -2.40 14.75
N LEU A 237 0.18 -1.81 15.65
CA LEU A 237 -0.14 -0.52 16.26
C LEU A 237 -0.23 0.60 15.22
N CYS A 238 0.61 0.56 14.17
CA CYS A 238 0.58 1.53 13.09
C CYS A 238 -0.74 1.49 12.31
N LEU A 239 -1.36 0.31 12.13
CA LEU A 239 -2.66 0.17 11.46
C LEU A 239 -3.78 0.95 12.19
N PHE A 240 -3.71 1.03 13.52
CA PHE A 240 -4.71 1.69 14.37
C PHE A 240 -4.31 3.13 14.77
N SER A 241 -3.08 3.53 14.52
CA SER A 241 -2.57 4.86 14.89
C SER A 241 -3.06 5.96 13.95
N SER A 242 -3.39 7.11 14.49
CA SER A 242 -3.73 8.30 13.72
C SER A 242 -2.55 8.84 12.89
N THR A 243 -1.33 8.71 13.39
CA THR A 243 -0.11 9.19 12.72
C THR A 243 0.39 8.25 11.64
N ARG A 244 -0.01 6.97 11.70
CA ARG A 244 0.36 5.93 10.74
C ARG A 244 1.86 5.92 10.37
N GLN A 245 2.73 6.08 11.39
CA GLN A 245 4.18 6.09 11.21
C GLN A 245 4.78 4.88 11.91
N MET A 246 5.52 4.06 11.16
CA MET A 246 6.33 2.97 11.69
C MET A 246 7.52 3.52 12.48
N PHE A 247 8.08 2.72 13.40
CA PHE A 247 9.16 3.15 14.28
C PHE A 247 10.40 3.64 13.52
N TYR A 248 10.78 2.99 12.44
CA TYR A 248 11.92 3.39 11.62
C TYR A 248 11.71 4.76 10.94
N ASP A 249 10.47 5.11 10.59
CA ASP A 249 10.10 6.42 10.07
C ASP A 249 10.15 7.47 11.20
N ARG A 250 9.66 7.12 12.40
CA ARG A 250 9.71 7.99 13.59
C ARG A 250 11.14 8.29 14.03
N VAL A 251 12.00 7.26 14.10
CA VAL A 251 13.42 7.41 14.48
C VAL A 251 14.17 8.31 13.51
N MET A 252 13.91 8.18 12.21
CA MET A 252 14.57 8.99 11.18
C MET A 252 13.89 10.35 10.93
N GLY A 253 12.75 10.60 11.57
CA GLY A 253 11.99 11.84 11.39
C GLY A 253 11.52 12.01 9.95
N ILE A 254 10.94 10.96 9.37
CA ILE A 254 10.41 10.92 8.01
C ILE A 254 8.91 10.64 8.07
N THR A 255 8.14 11.27 7.19
CA THR A 255 6.71 11.01 7.04
C THR A 255 6.33 10.81 5.58
N HIS A 256 5.19 10.16 5.36
CA HIS A 256 4.63 9.95 4.04
C HIS A 256 3.53 10.97 3.77
N VAL A 257 3.60 11.64 2.62
CA VAL A 257 2.61 12.63 2.20
C VAL A 257 1.99 12.21 0.88
N ASN A 258 0.68 12.43 0.75
CA ASN A 258 -0.05 12.22 -0.48
C ASN A 258 0.19 13.40 -1.44
N MET A 259 0.39 13.09 -2.73
CA MET A 259 0.66 14.08 -3.77
C MET A 259 -0.56 14.35 -4.66
N VAL A 260 -1.75 13.90 -4.26
CA VAL A 260 -2.97 14.19 -5.01
C VAL A 260 -3.26 15.68 -4.95
N LYS A 261 -3.22 16.33 -6.11
CA LYS A 261 -3.59 17.76 -6.23
C LYS A 261 -5.11 17.91 -6.14
N GLN A 262 -5.57 18.91 -5.42
CA GLN A 262 -6.94 19.40 -5.53
C GLN A 262 -7.14 19.92 -6.97
N LYS A 263 -8.15 19.36 -7.67
CA LYS A 263 -8.62 19.92 -8.96
C LYS A 263 -9.54 21.07 -8.72
#